data_481aae67d4d2a24c082bfcbdfdbf21d7
#
_entry.id   481aae67d4d2a24c082bfcbdfdbf21d7
#
_cell.length_a   1.000
_cell.length_b   1.000
_cell.length_c   1.000
_cell.angle_alpha   90.00
_cell.angle_beta   90.00
_cell.angle_gamma   90.00
#
_symmetry.space_group_name_H-M   'P 1'
#
loop_
_entity.id
_entity.type
_entity.pdbx_description
1 polymer ?
#
loop_
_entity_poly.entity_id
_entity_poly.type
_entity_poly.pdbx_seq_one_letter_code
_entity_poly.pdbx_strand_id
1 'polypeptide(L)'
;MQAADHDTASIASVLMTNIVGVFFTARSFLPHVLDRTPGKIAVISSKMGSQELADSNAPIYRASKAAATNLARSMAVELAPQGVAVGAYHPGWVRTDMGGPQASVSPQKSVAGLLTRFDALSLATTGIYEDFQGNKLPF
;
A
#
# COMPACT_ATOMS: atom_id res chain seq x y z
N MET A 1 25.44 -3.45 6.66
CA MET A 1 24.27 -2.56 6.59
C MET A 1 24.81 -1.21 6.06
N GLN A 2 24.53 -0.88 4.81
CA GLN A 2 24.85 0.46 4.31
C GLN A 2 23.82 1.42 4.92
N ALA A 3 24.17 1.92 6.10
CA ALA A 3 23.35 2.86 6.85
C ALA A 3 23.78 4.32 6.57
N ALA A 4 24.39 4.55 5.40
CA ALA A 4 25.13 5.79 5.17
C ALA A 4 24.26 7.05 5.05
N ASP A 5 22.94 6.95 4.85
CA ASP A 5 22.17 8.12 4.44
C ASP A 5 20.84 8.35 5.19
N HIS A 6 20.61 7.66 6.32
CA HIS A 6 19.38 7.85 7.08
C HIS A 6 19.70 8.30 8.51
N ASP A 7 19.60 9.59 8.76
CA ASP A 7 19.52 10.10 10.11
C ASP A 7 18.15 9.79 10.75
N THR A 8 18.04 9.96 12.04
CA THR A 8 16.81 9.68 12.80
C THR A 8 15.60 10.48 12.25
N ALA A 9 15.81 11.72 11.80
CA ALA A 9 14.74 12.56 11.30
C ALA A 9 14.19 12.03 9.95
N SER A 10 15.07 11.61 9.05
CA SER A 10 14.70 11.00 7.77
C SER A 10 13.93 9.69 7.98
N ILE A 11 14.40 8.83 8.90
CA ILE A 11 13.70 7.59 9.26
C ILE A 11 12.31 7.91 9.82
N ALA A 12 12.22 8.83 10.79
CA ALA A 12 10.97 9.24 11.39
C ALA A 12 9.99 9.78 10.32
N SER A 13 10.46 10.58 9.37
CA SER A 13 9.65 11.13 8.28
C SER A 13 9.04 10.02 7.41
N VAL A 14 9.84 9.02 7.02
CA VAL A 14 9.35 7.87 6.23
C VAL A 14 8.27 7.09 6.99
N LEU A 15 8.51 6.80 8.28
CA LEU A 15 7.56 6.06 9.09
C LEU A 15 6.28 6.87 9.34
N MET A 16 6.40 8.16 9.63
CA MET A 16 5.27 9.05 9.81
C MET A 16 4.41 9.13 8.54
N THR A 17 5.02 9.26 7.38
CA THR A 17 4.28 9.33 6.11
C THR A 17 3.63 8.00 5.76
N ASN A 18 4.41 6.90 5.78
CA ASN A 18 3.97 5.63 5.22
C ASN A 18 3.12 4.78 6.18
N ILE A 19 3.15 5.05 7.48
CA ILE A 19 2.40 4.31 8.50
C ILE A 19 1.34 5.21 9.14
N VAL A 20 1.80 6.25 9.84
CA VAL A 20 0.92 7.13 10.62
C VAL A 20 -0.03 7.90 9.69
N GLY A 21 0.49 8.41 8.56
CA GLY A 21 -0.30 9.09 7.53
C GLY A 21 -1.37 8.18 6.93
N VAL A 22 -1.03 6.93 6.61
CA VAL A 22 -2.00 5.95 6.09
C VAL A 22 -3.11 5.70 7.11
N PHE A 23 -2.75 5.46 8.38
CA PHE A 23 -3.73 5.21 9.44
C PHE A 23 -4.67 6.40 9.65
N PHE A 24 -4.12 7.60 9.82
CA PHE A 24 -4.96 8.78 10.07
C PHE A 24 -5.80 9.17 8.86
N THR A 25 -5.30 9.00 7.63
CA THR A 25 -6.10 9.21 6.43
C THR A 25 -7.30 8.25 6.41
N ALA A 26 -7.06 6.95 6.56
CA ALA A 26 -8.15 5.97 6.59
C ALA A 26 -9.16 6.28 7.70
N ARG A 27 -8.68 6.56 8.93
CA ARG A 27 -9.53 6.90 10.08
C ARG A 27 -10.36 8.16 9.85
N SER A 28 -9.76 9.22 9.30
CA SER A 28 -10.46 10.50 9.11
C SER A 28 -11.54 10.43 8.04
N PHE A 29 -11.33 9.62 6.99
CA PHE A 29 -12.31 9.43 5.93
C PHE A 29 -13.29 8.28 6.19
N LEU A 30 -13.07 7.47 7.22
CA LEU A 30 -13.91 6.31 7.52
C LEU A 30 -15.41 6.63 7.61
N PRO A 31 -15.87 7.72 8.26
CA PRO A 31 -17.30 8.06 8.27
C PRO A 31 -17.87 8.20 6.84
N HIS A 32 -17.14 8.86 5.93
CA HIS A 32 -17.58 9.03 4.55
C HIS A 32 -17.55 7.72 3.75
N VAL A 33 -16.65 6.80 4.08
CA VAL A 33 -16.58 5.46 3.46
C VAL A 33 -17.75 4.60 3.94
N LEU A 34 -18.12 4.70 5.22
CA LEU A 34 -19.27 3.99 5.81
C LEU A 34 -20.61 4.46 5.26
N ASP A 35 -20.74 5.73 4.87
CA ASP A 35 -21.93 6.28 4.23
C ASP A 35 -22.16 5.73 2.80
N ARG A 36 -21.21 4.97 2.26
CA ARG A 36 -21.25 4.37 0.92
C ARG A 36 -21.26 2.85 1.02
N THR A 37 -22.19 2.19 0.36
CA THR A 37 -22.23 0.73 0.31
C THR A 37 -22.12 0.27 -1.14
N PRO A 38 -21.12 -0.53 -1.49
CA PRO A 38 -19.98 -1.00 -0.65
C PRO A 38 -18.90 0.07 -0.47
N GLY A 39 -18.42 0.22 0.77
CA GLY A 39 -17.27 1.07 1.08
C GLY A 39 -15.94 0.39 0.68
N LYS A 40 -14.95 1.16 0.21
CA LYS A 40 -13.65 0.63 -0.20
C LYS A 40 -12.49 1.52 0.28
N ILE A 41 -11.43 0.88 0.76
CA ILE A 41 -10.16 1.54 1.10
C ILE A 41 -9.04 0.83 0.36
N ALA A 42 -8.29 1.57 -0.46
CA ALA A 42 -7.12 1.07 -1.17
C ALA A 42 -5.85 1.69 -0.57
N VAL A 43 -4.97 0.87 -0.01
CA VAL A 43 -3.68 1.28 0.54
C VAL A 43 -2.59 1.05 -0.50
N ILE A 44 -1.90 2.11 -0.90
CA ILE A 44 -0.75 1.99 -1.81
C ILE A 44 0.47 1.54 -1.01
N SER A 45 0.76 0.26 -1.12
CA SER A 45 1.95 -0.38 -0.57
C SER A 45 3.04 -0.56 -1.64
N SER A 46 3.85 -1.57 -1.54
CA SER A 46 4.90 -1.94 -2.48
C SER A 46 5.20 -3.42 -2.35
N LYS A 47 5.60 -4.10 -3.44
CA LYS A 47 6.15 -5.47 -3.35
C LYS A 47 7.34 -5.56 -2.38
N MET A 48 8.02 -4.44 -2.15
CA MET A 48 9.10 -4.34 -1.16
C MET A 48 8.60 -4.46 0.29
N GLY A 49 7.29 -4.37 0.54
CA GLY A 49 6.66 -4.64 1.83
C GLY A 49 6.41 -6.12 2.10
N SER A 50 6.63 -7.00 1.13
CA SER A 50 6.56 -8.44 1.34
C SER A 50 7.74 -8.93 2.18
N GLN A 51 7.46 -9.72 3.20
CA GLN A 51 8.49 -10.36 4.03
C GLN A 51 9.12 -11.55 3.31
N GLU A 52 8.34 -12.26 2.49
CA GLU A 52 8.86 -13.39 1.69
C GLU A 52 9.80 -12.92 0.57
N LEU A 53 9.58 -11.70 0.04
CA LEU A 53 10.44 -11.08 -0.97
C LEU A 53 11.53 -10.18 -0.34
N ALA A 54 12.06 -10.57 0.82
CA ALA A 54 13.11 -9.82 1.50
C ALA A 54 14.36 -9.66 0.62
N ASP A 55 15.00 -8.48 0.71
CA ASP A 55 16.24 -8.14 -0.01
C ASP A 55 17.06 -7.17 0.85
N SER A 56 18.32 -7.00 0.51
CA SER A 56 19.28 -6.19 1.28
C SER A 56 19.16 -4.68 1.10
N ASN A 57 18.35 -4.21 0.13
CA ASN A 57 18.21 -2.79 -0.18
C ASN A 57 17.08 -2.10 0.60
N ALA A 58 17.19 -0.80 0.84
CA ALA A 58 16.18 0.09 1.39
C ALA A 58 15.42 -0.45 2.63
N PRO A 59 16.10 -0.88 3.71
CA PRO A 59 15.46 -1.59 4.82
C PRO A 59 14.36 -0.79 5.51
N ILE A 60 14.54 0.52 5.69
CA ILE A 60 13.52 1.39 6.32
C ILE A 60 12.29 1.54 5.44
N TYR A 61 12.46 1.73 4.13
CA TYR A 61 11.33 1.77 3.20
C TYR A 61 10.59 0.44 3.18
N ARG A 62 11.29 -0.70 3.11
CA ARG A 62 10.71 -2.04 3.19
C ARG A 62 9.89 -2.22 4.45
N ALA A 63 10.47 -1.91 5.61
CA ALA A 63 9.78 -1.98 6.89
C ALA A 63 8.52 -1.11 6.92
N SER A 64 8.58 0.11 6.41
CA SER A 64 7.44 1.01 6.36
C SER A 64 6.30 0.48 5.45
N LYS A 65 6.65 -0.15 4.32
CA LYS A 65 5.65 -0.72 3.40
C LYS A 65 5.10 -2.06 3.91
N ALA A 66 5.89 -2.86 4.63
CA ALA A 66 5.40 -4.04 5.36
C ALA A 66 4.38 -3.63 6.43
N ALA A 67 4.67 -2.58 7.19
CA ALA A 67 3.75 -2.03 8.18
C ALA A 67 2.46 -1.51 7.53
N ALA A 68 2.53 -0.78 6.41
CA ALA A 68 1.36 -0.32 5.68
C ALA A 68 0.49 -1.48 5.15
N THR A 69 1.13 -2.56 4.67
CA THR A 69 0.43 -3.78 4.23
C THR A 69 -0.24 -4.49 5.40
N ASN A 70 0.44 -4.63 6.54
CA ASN A 70 -0.13 -5.20 7.76
C ASN A 70 -1.31 -4.38 8.28
N LEU A 71 -1.18 -3.04 8.27
CA LEU A 71 -2.25 -2.12 8.65
C LEU A 71 -3.49 -2.31 7.75
N ALA A 72 -3.30 -2.42 6.43
CA ALA A 72 -4.39 -2.67 5.50
C ALA A 72 -5.12 -4.00 5.83
N ARG A 73 -4.38 -5.06 6.17
CA ARG A 73 -4.97 -6.35 6.58
C ARG A 73 -5.75 -6.25 7.89
N SER A 74 -5.21 -5.54 8.87
CA SER A 74 -5.88 -5.32 10.16
C SER A 74 -7.19 -4.56 9.95
N MET A 75 -7.16 -3.48 9.16
CA MET A 75 -8.37 -2.73 8.80
C MET A 75 -9.35 -3.60 8.00
N ALA A 76 -8.90 -4.50 7.15
CA ALA A 76 -9.78 -5.41 6.40
C ALA A 76 -10.59 -6.31 7.34
N VAL A 77 -9.96 -6.84 8.38
CA VAL A 77 -10.63 -7.68 9.40
C VAL A 77 -11.61 -6.84 10.22
N GLU A 78 -11.19 -5.65 10.66
CA GLU A 78 -11.99 -4.77 11.51
C GLU A 78 -13.22 -4.22 10.79
N LEU A 79 -13.08 -3.84 9.51
CA LEU A 79 -14.10 -3.09 8.78
C LEU A 79 -15.01 -3.98 7.91
N ALA A 80 -14.65 -5.22 7.65
CA ALA A 80 -15.49 -6.14 6.85
C ALA A 80 -16.91 -6.31 7.44
N PRO A 81 -17.11 -6.45 8.76
CA PRO A 81 -18.45 -6.51 9.34
C PRO A 81 -19.28 -5.23 9.15
N GLN A 82 -18.62 -4.12 8.86
CA GLN A 82 -19.24 -2.82 8.59
C GLN A 82 -19.47 -2.55 7.10
N GLY A 83 -19.24 -3.56 6.24
CA GLY A 83 -19.45 -3.44 4.79
C GLY A 83 -18.33 -2.73 4.04
N VAL A 84 -17.13 -2.56 4.63
CA VAL A 84 -15.98 -1.92 3.98
C VAL A 84 -14.93 -2.94 3.60
N ALA A 85 -14.56 -2.96 2.33
CA ALA A 85 -13.46 -3.77 1.81
C ALA A 85 -12.15 -2.98 1.80
N VAL A 86 -11.05 -3.60 2.24
CA VAL A 86 -9.72 -2.98 2.27
C VAL A 86 -8.72 -3.85 1.52
N GLY A 87 -7.87 -3.23 0.68
CA GLY A 87 -6.81 -3.93 -0.05
C GLY A 87 -5.50 -3.16 -0.03
N ALA A 88 -4.38 -3.89 -0.14
CA ALA A 88 -3.04 -3.33 -0.30
C ALA A 88 -2.54 -3.57 -1.72
N TYR A 89 -1.94 -2.54 -2.34
CA TYR A 89 -1.60 -2.56 -3.75
C TYR A 89 -0.17 -2.10 -4.03
N HIS A 90 0.52 -2.84 -4.90
CA HIS A 90 1.80 -2.42 -5.45
C HIS A 90 1.59 -1.76 -6.81
N PRO A 91 1.99 -0.49 -7.00
CA PRO A 91 1.77 0.24 -8.25
C PRO A 91 2.72 -0.18 -9.40
N GLY A 92 3.66 -1.07 -9.15
CA GLY A 92 4.78 -1.34 -10.04
C GLY A 92 5.97 -0.42 -9.77
N TRP A 93 7.06 -0.61 -10.53
CA TRP A 93 8.17 0.34 -10.53
C TRP A 93 7.88 1.41 -11.57
N VAL A 94 7.35 2.54 -11.09
CA VAL A 94 6.73 3.58 -11.92
C VAL A 94 7.71 4.72 -12.19
N ARG A 95 7.77 5.20 -13.43
CA ARG A 95 8.57 6.37 -13.85
C ARG A 95 8.02 7.66 -13.24
N THR A 96 8.51 7.98 -12.06
CA THR A 96 8.24 9.18 -11.27
C THR A 96 9.56 9.72 -10.74
N ASP A 97 9.57 10.83 -10.06
CA ASP A 97 10.78 11.38 -9.41
C ASP A 97 11.42 10.35 -8.47
N MET A 98 10.61 9.56 -7.74
CA MET A 98 11.09 8.49 -6.87
C MET A 98 11.60 7.26 -7.66
N GLY A 99 10.87 6.85 -8.69
CA GLY A 99 11.20 5.63 -9.45
C GLY A 99 12.33 5.81 -10.43
N GLY A 100 12.57 7.03 -10.86
CA GLY A 100 13.60 7.39 -11.83
C GLY A 100 13.24 7.02 -13.27
N PRO A 101 14.09 7.46 -14.25
CA PRO A 101 13.82 7.28 -15.68
C PRO A 101 13.92 5.82 -16.15
N GLN A 102 14.64 4.97 -15.40
CA GLN A 102 14.83 3.56 -15.74
C GLN A 102 13.65 2.67 -15.29
N ALA A 103 12.66 3.22 -14.58
CA ALA A 103 11.52 2.46 -14.13
C ALA A 103 10.71 1.89 -15.31
N SER A 104 10.26 0.64 -15.16
CA SER A 104 9.68 -0.14 -16.26
C SER A 104 8.23 0.19 -16.57
N VAL A 105 7.52 0.88 -15.66
CA VAL A 105 6.08 1.13 -15.77
C VAL A 105 5.82 2.62 -15.97
N SER A 106 5.00 2.99 -16.95
CA SER A 106 4.54 4.39 -17.07
C SER A 106 3.49 4.71 -16.01
N PRO A 107 3.37 5.98 -15.57
CA PRO A 107 2.31 6.40 -14.64
C PRO A 107 0.91 6.04 -15.15
N GLN A 108 0.64 6.26 -16.43
CA GLN A 108 -0.64 5.96 -17.06
C GLN A 108 -0.99 4.47 -16.97
N LYS A 109 -0.02 3.57 -17.26
CA LYS A 109 -0.22 2.13 -17.18
C LYS A 109 -0.45 1.67 -15.74
N SER A 110 0.30 2.20 -14.79
CA SER A 110 0.13 1.91 -13.36
C SER A 110 -1.26 2.32 -12.89
N VAL A 111 -1.67 3.56 -13.17
CA VAL A 111 -2.97 4.10 -12.73
C VAL A 111 -4.13 3.32 -13.34
N ALA A 112 -4.09 3.04 -14.66
CA ALA A 112 -5.15 2.27 -15.30
C ALA A 112 -5.32 0.87 -14.68
N GLY A 113 -4.20 0.20 -14.38
CA GLY A 113 -4.21 -1.09 -13.69
C GLY A 113 -4.78 -0.98 -12.27
N LEU A 114 -4.29 -0.01 -11.48
CA LEU A 114 -4.76 0.20 -10.10
C LEU A 114 -6.26 0.50 -10.05
N LEU A 115 -6.79 1.35 -10.93
CA LEU A 115 -8.24 1.63 -10.98
C LEU A 115 -9.04 0.35 -11.20
N THR A 116 -8.61 -0.52 -12.13
CA THR A 116 -9.24 -1.82 -12.35
C THR A 116 -9.24 -2.69 -11.08
N ARG A 117 -8.14 -2.65 -10.30
CA ARG A 117 -8.06 -3.40 -9.03
C ARG A 117 -8.96 -2.80 -7.95
N PHE A 118 -9.02 -1.47 -7.85
CA PHE A 118 -9.91 -0.80 -6.89
C PHE A 118 -11.38 -1.09 -7.20
N ASP A 119 -11.75 -1.11 -8.48
CA ASP A 119 -13.12 -1.47 -8.90
C ASP A 119 -13.45 -2.93 -8.55
N ALA A 120 -12.51 -3.84 -8.71
CA ALA A 120 -12.67 -5.26 -8.40
C ALA A 120 -12.66 -5.58 -6.90
N LEU A 121 -12.16 -4.67 -6.04
CA LEU A 121 -12.13 -4.88 -4.60
C LEU A 121 -13.54 -5.04 -4.04
N SER A 122 -13.75 -6.07 -3.23
CA SER A 122 -15.03 -6.40 -2.63
C SER A 122 -14.83 -7.05 -1.25
N LEU A 123 -15.91 -7.26 -0.50
CA LEU A 123 -15.84 -8.01 0.77
C LEU A 123 -15.31 -9.43 0.58
N ALA A 124 -15.55 -10.06 -0.58
CA ALA A 124 -15.02 -11.39 -0.88
C ALA A 124 -13.50 -11.40 -1.09
N THR A 125 -12.91 -10.24 -1.40
CA THR A 125 -11.48 -10.08 -1.66
C THR A 125 -10.80 -9.15 -0.65
N THR A 126 -11.50 -8.74 0.40
CA THR A 126 -10.94 -7.86 1.44
C THR A 126 -9.71 -8.50 2.08
N GLY A 127 -8.70 -7.70 2.37
CA GLY A 127 -7.40 -8.17 2.85
C GLY A 127 -6.43 -8.59 1.74
N ILE A 128 -6.78 -8.42 0.46
CA ILE A 128 -5.91 -8.76 -0.67
C ILE A 128 -4.64 -7.90 -0.68
N TYR A 129 -3.52 -8.52 -1.12
CA TYR A 129 -2.28 -7.85 -1.45
C TYR A 129 -1.87 -8.25 -2.86
N GLU A 130 -1.92 -7.30 -3.79
CA GLU A 130 -1.67 -7.55 -5.22
C GLU A 130 -0.98 -6.37 -5.91
N ASP A 131 -0.44 -6.61 -7.11
CA ASP A 131 0.10 -5.55 -7.94
C ASP A 131 -0.96 -4.92 -8.85
N PHE A 132 -0.57 -3.86 -9.58
CA PHE A 132 -1.46 -3.15 -10.51
C PHE A 132 -1.98 -4.02 -11.67
N GLN A 133 -1.38 -5.19 -11.91
CA GLN A 133 -1.80 -6.15 -12.93
C GLN A 133 -2.74 -7.23 -12.37
N GLY A 134 -2.92 -7.30 -11.06
CA GLY A 134 -3.75 -8.29 -10.38
C GLY A 134 -2.99 -9.55 -9.97
N ASN A 135 -1.66 -9.55 -10.06
CA ASN A 135 -0.86 -10.66 -9.52
C ASN A 135 -0.83 -10.56 -7.99
N LYS A 136 -1.23 -11.63 -7.31
CA LYS A 136 -1.14 -11.71 -5.85
C LYS A 136 0.31 -11.67 -5.42
N LEU A 137 0.57 -10.90 -4.37
CA LEU A 137 1.88 -10.80 -3.74
C LEU A 137 1.88 -11.58 -2.43
N PRO A 138 2.98 -12.26 -2.11
CA PRO A 138 3.16 -12.88 -0.79
C PRO A 138 3.35 -11.80 0.28
N PHE A 139 2.99 -12.12 1.52
CA PHE A 139 3.10 -11.20 2.66
C PHE A 139 4.48 -11.17 3.28
#